data_ed2e8488ab19bbde196716fa3f970782
#
_entry.id   ed2e8488ab19bbde196716fa3f970782
#
_cell.length_a   1.000
_cell.length_b   1.000
_cell.length_c   1.000
_cell.angle_alpha   90.00
_cell.angle_beta   90.00
_cell.angle_gamma   90.00
#
_symmetry.space_group_name_H-M   'P 1'
#
loop_
_entity.id
_entity.type
_entity.pdbx_description
1 polymer ?
#
loop_
_entity_poly.entity_id
_entity_poly.type
_entity_poly.pdbx_seq_one_letter_code
_entity_poly.pdbx_strand_id
1 'polypeptide(L)'
;MNEIKENKLLFLDIETCGSYATIEELEDKNLILFNLWNKMGDSYFRRHYPEDERMSSGELYKKYSGLLPEFGRIVCVSAGFIVNDERKIQSFIKGGEEEILKETVNLLNRVHKLGFYLCGHNIKTFDLPYLGKRMLINKIKPSPIMPSYDTKPWEIKALDTKELWNFGSYKGLSALHLVC
;
A
#
# COMPACT_ATOMS: atom_id res chain seq x y z
N MET A 1 20.02 -11.21 -15.08
CA MET A 1 19.39 -10.84 -13.77
C MET A 1 20.32 -11.39 -12.70
N ASN A 2 20.94 -10.55 -11.88
CA ASN A 2 21.75 -11.05 -10.76
C ASN A 2 20.80 -11.82 -9.82
N GLU A 3 21.22 -13.01 -9.39
CA GLU A 3 20.46 -13.85 -8.47
C GLU A 3 20.24 -13.11 -7.15
N ILE A 4 18.98 -12.76 -6.86
CA ILE A 4 18.62 -12.10 -5.61
C ILE A 4 18.54 -13.19 -4.55
N LYS A 5 19.41 -13.14 -3.55
CA LYS A 5 19.41 -14.12 -2.45
C LYS A 5 18.21 -13.87 -1.55
N GLU A 6 17.50 -14.91 -1.12
CA GLU A 6 16.32 -14.83 -0.27
C GLU A 6 16.58 -14.09 1.05
N ASN A 7 17.78 -14.25 1.63
CA ASN A 7 18.19 -13.57 2.85
C ASN A 7 18.48 -12.05 2.65
N LYS A 8 18.26 -11.54 1.44
CA LYS A 8 18.33 -10.11 1.09
C LYS A 8 16.97 -9.55 0.65
N LEU A 9 15.89 -10.27 0.93
CA LEU A 9 14.54 -9.81 0.70
C LEU A 9 13.92 -9.29 2.01
N LEU A 10 13.30 -8.13 1.96
CA LEU A 10 12.32 -7.66 2.93
C LEU A 10 10.94 -7.84 2.31
N PHE A 11 10.18 -8.80 2.81
CA PHE A 11 8.77 -8.97 2.47
C PHE A 11 7.97 -7.88 3.18
N LEU A 12 7.12 -7.18 2.43
CA LEU A 12 6.33 -6.06 2.93
C LEU A 12 4.90 -6.19 2.47
N ASP A 13 3.98 -5.91 3.38
CA ASP A 13 2.54 -5.88 3.14
C ASP A 13 1.90 -4.82 4.03
N ILE A 14 0.83 -4.16 3.55
CA ILE A 14 0.11 -3.12 4.30
C ILE A 14 -1.36 -3.46 4.42
N GLU A 15 -1.95 -3.06 5.57
CA GLU A 15 -3.39 -3.06 5.76
C GLU A 15 -3.89 -1.63 5.87
N THR A 16 -4.99 -1.36 5.21
CA THR A 16 -5.55 -0.02 5.09
C THR A 16 -7.04 0.00 5.44
N CYS A 17 -7.52 1.14 5.90
CA CYS A 17 -8.95 1.39 6.08
C CYS A 17 -9.29 2.84 5.73
N GLY A 18 -10.57 3.17 5.66
CA GLY A 18 -11.02 4.56 5.52
C GLY A 18 -10.51 5.44 6.67
N SER A 19 -10.18 6.69 6.37
CA SER A 19 -9.73 7.66 7.39
C SER A 19 -10.83 7.95 8.42
N TYR A 20 -12.09 7.85 8.00
CA TYR A 20 -13.28 7.97 8.83
C TYR A 20 -14.15 6.73 8.67
N ALA A 21 -14.93 6.39 9.70
CA ALA A 21 -15.72 5.17 9.69
C ALA A 21 -16.91 5.25 8.72
N THR A 22 -17.49 6.44 8.55
CA THR A 22 -18.62 6.68 7.66
C THR A 22 -18.44 7.97 6.87
N ILE A 23 -19.25 8.11 5.81
CA ILE A 23 -19.24 9.35 5.00
C ILE A 23 -19.80 10.54 5.77
N GLU A 24 -20.73 10.34 6.71
CA GLU A 24 -21.27 11.37 7.59
C GLU A 24 -20.20 11.88 8.57
N GLU A 25 -19.38 10.97 9.10
CA GLU A 25 -18.23 11.37 9.94
C GLU A 25 -17.19 12.15 9.13
N LEU A 26 -16.95 11.75 7.86
CA LEU A 26 -16.10 12.50 6.95
C LEU A 26 -16.64 13.91 6.71
N GLU A 27 -17.96 14.05 6.46
CA GLU A 27 -18.63 15.34 6.24
C GLU A 27 -18.48 16.26 7.44
N ASP A 28 -18.74 15.74 8.65
CA ASP A 28 -18.65 16.49 9.91
C ASP A 28 -17.22 16.98 10.20
N LYS A 29 -16.24 16.10 9.99
CA LYS A 29 -14.85 16.37 10.40
C LYS A 29 -13.94 16.94 9.32
N ASN A 30 -14.26 16.71 8.05
CA ASN A 30 -13.42 17.13 6.92
C ASN A 30 -14.23 17.43 5.67
N LEU A 31 -14.92 18.56 5.68
CA LEU A 31 -15.78 18.99 4.57
C LEU A 31 -15.03 19.09 3.22
N ILE A 32 -13.74 19.42 3.24
CA ILE A 32 -12.94 19.48 1.99
C ILE A 32 -12.80 18.08 1.40
N LEU A 33 -12.44 17.11 2.20
CA LEU A 33 -12.27 15.73 1.75
C LEU A 33 -13.62 15.09 1.36
N PHE A 34 -14.71 15.44 2.10
CA PHE A 34 -16.07 15.03 1.74
C PHE A 34 -16.49 15.54 0.36
N ASN A 35 -16.25 16.84 0.08
CA ASN A 35 -16.55 17.41 -1.23
C ASN A 35 -15.71 16.77 -2.35
N LEU A 36 -14.45 16.42 -2.07
CA LEU A 36 -13.60 15.68 -3.01
C LEU A 36 -14.13 14.28 -3.27
N TRP A 37 -14.58 13.56 -2.23
CA TRP A 37 -15.20 12.26 -2.39
C TRP A 37 -16.42 12.31 -3.30
N ASN A 38 -17.35 13.19 -3.03
CA ASN A 38 -18.57 13.35 -3.84
C ASN A 38 -18.29 13.75 -5.28
N LYS A 39 -17.23 14.53 -5.53
CA LYS A 39 -16.85 14.97 -6.88
C LYS A 39 -16.09 13.91 -7.67
N MET A 40 -15.25 13.13 -7.03
CA MET A 40 -14.27 12.25 -7.70
C MET A 40 -14.40 10.78 -7.31
N GLY A 41 -14.51 10.51 -6.00
CA GLY A 41 -14.50 9.15 -5.45
C GLY A 41 -15.68 8.32 -5.92
N ASP A 42 -16.87 8.87 -5.76
CA ASP A 42 -18.12 8.19 -6.15
C ASP A 42 -18.14 7.88 -7.66
N SER A 43 -17.84 8.87 -8.51
CA SER A 43 -17.82 8.69 -9.96
C SER A 43 -16.71 7.76 -10.44
N TYR A 44 -15.55 7.79 -9.76
CA TYR A 44 -14.44 6.88 -10.06
C TYR A 44 -14.84 5.43 -9.82
N PHE A 45 -15.41 5.13 -8.64
CA PHE A 45 -15.78 3.75 -8.30
C PHE A 45 -16.92 3.22 -9.14
N ARG A 46 -17.97 4.00 -9.41
CA ARG A 46 -19.07 3.58 -10.31
C ARG A 46 -18.58 3.23 -11.71
N ARG A 47 -17.56 3.91 -12.20
CA ARG A 47 -16.94 3.61 -13.52
C ARG A 47 -16.09 2.34 -13.50
N HIS A 48 -15.35 2.09 -12.43
CA HIS A 48 -14.41 0.97 -12.36
C HIS A 48 -15.03 -0.31 -11.81
N TYR A 49 -16.14 -0.19 -11.08
CA TYR A 49 -16.88 -1.29 -10.46
C TYR A 49 -18.38 -1.15 -10.80
N PRO A 50 -18.77 -1.42 -12.06
CA PRO A 50 -20.15 -1.25 -12.49
C PRO A 50 -21.14 -2.15 -11.75
N GLU A 51 -20.70 -3.26 -11.16
CA GLU A 51 -21.50 -4.11 -10.28
C GLU A 51 -21.98 -3.37 -9.02
N ASP A 52 -21.31 -2.31 -8.63
CA ASP A 52 -21.64 -1.49 -7.45
C ASP A 52 -22.44 -0.20 -7.83
N GLU A 53 -22.89 -0.07 -9.06
CA GLU A 53 -23.60 1.14 -9.55
C GLU A 53 -24.78 1.55 -8.68
N ARG A 54 -25.45 0.57 -8.05
CA ARG A 54 -26.61 0.78 -7.20
C ARG A 54 -26.29 1.16 -5.76
N MET A 55 -25.01 1.09 -5.37
CA MET A 55 -24.60 1.47 -4.01
C MET A 55 -24.74 2.98 -3.81
N SER A 56 -25.16 3.36 -2.60
CA SER A 56 -25.11 4.75 -2.15
C SER A 56 -23.67 5.24 -2.04
N SER A 57 -23.46 6.56 -2.03
CA SER A 57 -22.13 7.15 -1.82
C SER A 57 -21.50 6.72 -0.49
N GLY A 58 -22.31 6.55 0.56
CA GLY A 58 -21.85 6.07 1.86
C GLY A 58 -21.39 4.60 1.82
N GLU A 59 -22.12 3.74 1.12
CA GLU A 59 -21.71 2.33 0.94
C GLU A 59 -20.43 2.23 0.12
N LEU A 60 -20.28 3.01 -0.95
CA LEU A 60 -19.05 3.08 -1.74
C LEU A 60 -17.89 3.60 -0.88
N TYR A 61 -18.11 4.64 -0.06
CA TYR A 61 -17.10 5.15 0.86
C TYR A 61 -16.63 4.07 1.82
N LYS A 62 -17.56 3.38 2.47
CA LYS A 62 -17.25 2.29 3.40
C LYS A 62 -16.48 1.16 2.75
N LYS A 63 -16.80 0.82 1.51
CA LYS A 63 -16.19 -0.29 0.77
C LYS A 63 -14.80 0.07 0.23
N TYR A 64 -14.61 1.27 -0.26
CA TYR A 64 -13.47 1.61 -1.11
C TYR A 64 -12.54 2.71 -0.60
N SER A 65 -12.95 3.51 0.39
CA SER A 65 -12.12 4.64 0.87
C SER A 65 -10.73 4.20 1.33
N GLY A 66 -10.61 3.01 1.92
CA GLY A 66 -9.34 2.43 2.32
C GLY A 66 -8.39 2.11 1.16
N LEU A 67 -8.89 1.94 -0.08
CA LEU A 67 -8.06 1.66 -1.25
C LEU A 67 -7.42 2.92 -1.85
N LEU A 68 -7.89 4.09 -1.47
CA LEU A 68 -7.36 5.37 -1.93
C LEU A 68 -6.57 6.06 -0.82
N PRO A 69 -5.27 6.30 -1.00
CA PRO A 69 -4.44 6.90 0.04
C PRO A 69 -4.89 8.32 0.44
N GLU A 70 -5.65 9.02 -0.40
CA GLU A 70 -6.22 10.32 -0.11
C GLU A 70 -7.37 10.24 0.90
N PHE A 71 -8.12 9.14 0.91
CA PHE A 71 -9.31 8.91 1.76
C PHE A 71 -9.09 7.85 2.84
N GLY A 72 -8.04 7.06 2.69
CA GLY A 72 -7.70 5.99 3.63
C GLY A 72 -6.53 6.34 4.54
N ARG A 73 -6.20 5.39 5.39
CA ARG A 73 -5.02 5.41 6.26
C ARG A 73 -4.45 4.00 6.40
N ILE A 74 -3.17 3.93 6.75
CA ILE A 74 -2.50 2.66 7.06
C ILE A 74 -2.75 2.31 8.53
N VAL A 75 -3.19 1.08 8.77
CA VAL A 75 -3.46 0.55 10.12
C VAL A 75 -2.46 -0.52 10.54
N CYS A 76 -1.80 -1.16 9.56
CA CYS A 76 -0.75 -2.12 9.81
C CYS A 76 0.28 -2.07 8.68
N VAL A 77 1.54 -2.23 9.02
CA VAL A 77 2.61 -2.60 8.10
C VAL A 77 3.28 -3.85 8.64
N SER A 78 3.25 -4.92 7.86
CA SER A 78 3.93 -6.17 8.18
C SER A 78 5.21 -6.31 7.36
N ALA A 79 6.29 -6.66 8.04
CA ALA A 79 7.60 -6.84 7.45
C ALA A 79 8.16 -8.22 7.80
N GLY A 80 8.49 -9.02 6.77
CA GLY A 80 9.05 -10.36 6.90
C GLY A 80 10.48 -10.42 6.36
N PHE A 81 11.36 -11.18 6.98
CA PHE A 81 12.73 -11.40 6.53
C PHE A 81 13.28 -12.73 7.02
N ILE A 82 14.31 -13.23 6.36
CA ILE A 82 14.99 -14.50 6.71
C ILE A 82 16.32 -14.15 7.36
N VAL A 83 16.52 -14.62 8.59
CA VAL A 83 17.77 -14.47 9.36
C VAL A 83 18.19 -15.84 9.87
N ASN A 84 19.40 -16.30 9.51
CA ASN A 84 19.93 -17.61 9.90
C ASN A 84 18.94 -18.76 9.60
N ASP A 85 18.37 -18.75 8.38
CA ASP A 85 17.37 -19.69 7.88
C ASP A 85 16.03 -19.71 8.67
N GLU A 86 15.85 -18.77 9.60
CA GLU A 86 14.60 -18.57 10.31
C GLU A 86 13.78 -17.43 9.67
N ARG A 87 12.48 -17.64 9.53
CA ARG A 87 11.53 -16.61 9.12
C ARG A 87 11.14 -15.75 10.31
N LYS A 88 11.33 -14.43 10.19
CA LYS A 88 10.95 -13.45 11.21
C LYS A 88 9.96 -12.47 10.64
N ILE A 89 8.92 -12.16 11.42
CA ILE A 89 7.89 -11.20 11.04
C ILE A 89 7.80 -10.15 12.15
N GLN A 90 7.72 -8.91 11.73
CA GLN A 90 7.46 -7.75 12.60
C GLN A 90 6.29 -6.97 12.02
N SER A 91 5.31 -6.61 12.84
CA SER A 91 4.19 -5.77 12.43
C SER A 91 4.16 -4.48 13.25
N PHE A 92 3.95 -3.37 12.57
CA PHE A 92 3.76 -2.05 13.13
C PHE A 92 2.27 -1.75 13.14
N ILE A 93 1.66 -1.67 14.34
CA ILE A 93 0.20 -1.53 14.53
C ILE A 93 -0.17 -0.56 15.66
N LYS A 94 0.80 0.01 16.35
CA LYS A 94 0.58 0.85 17.55
C LYS A 94 0.86 2.31 17.27
N GLY A 95 0.29 3.19 18.09
CA GLY A 95 0.61 4.62 18.10
C GLY A 95 -0.06 5.45 17.01
N GLY A 96 -0.95 4.86 16.21
CA GLY A 96 -1.58 5.55 15.09
C GLY A 96 -0.71 5.57 13.82
N GLU A 97 -1.28 6.11 12.72
CA GLU A 97 -0.65 6.02 11.41
C GLU A 97 0.72 6.70 11.36
N GLU A 98 0.86 7.86 11.97
CA GLU A 98 2.13 8.62 11.94
C GLU A 98 3.28 7.81 12.57
N GLU A 99 3.03 7.12 13.69
CA GLU A 99 4.03 6.29 14.35
C GLU A 99 4.34 5.03 13.54
N ILE A 100 3.32 4.35 13.01
CA ILE A 100 3.49 3.22 12.09
C ILE A 100 4.40 3.61 10.91
N LEU A 101 4.15 4.75 10.29
CA LEU A 101 4.94 5.25 9.16
C LEU A 101 6.38 5.58 9.57
N LYS A 102 6.61 6.19 10.74
CA LYS A 102 7.96 6.49 11.25
C LYS A 102 8.75 5.21 11.51
N GLU A 103 8.16 4.22 12.15
CA GLU A 103 8.79 2.92 12.39
C GLU A 103 9.11 2.20 11.07
N THR A 104 8.16 2.25 10.10
CA THR A 104 8.35 1.70 8.75
C THR A 104 9.54 2.36 8.05
N VAL A 105 9.62 3.71 8.04
CA VAL A 105 10.75 4.43 7.43
C VAL A 105 12.08 4.06 8.09
N ASN A 106 12.10 3.91 9.42
CA ASN A 106 13.30 3.50 10.15
C ASN A 106 13.77 2.09 9.73
N LEU A 107 12.83 1.15 9.56
CA LEU A 107 13.15 -0.18 9.03
C LEU A 107 13.66 -0.09 7.59
N LEU A 108 12.93 0.59 6.71
CA LEU A 108 13.30 0.74 5.30
C LEU A 108 14.67 1.40 5.11
N ASN A 109 15.02 2.39 5.93
CA ASN A 109 16.34 3.01 5.90
C ASN A 109 17.46 2.04 6.31
N ARG A 110 17.21 1.17 7.29
CA ARG A 110 18.17 0.14 7.71
C ARG A 110 18.40 -0.88 6.61
N VAL A 111 17.33 -1.44 6.04
CA VAL A 111 17.43 -2.47 4.98
C VAL A 111 18.01 -1.90 3.69
N HIS A 112 17.75 -0.61 3.38
CA HIS A 112 18.40 0.08 2.28
C HIS A 112 19.93 0.08 2.41
N LYS A 113 20.44 0.48 3.59
CA LYS A 113 21.89 0.50 3.87
C LYS A 113 22.52 -0.89 3.80
N LEU A 114 21.75 -1.94 4.09
CA LEU A 114 22.18 -3.34 4.04
C LEU A 114 22.04 -3.97 2.65
N GLY A 115 21.56 -3.22 1.65
CA GLY A 115 21.42 -3.68 0.27
C GLY A 115 20.31 -4.70 0.07
N PHE A 116 19.22 -4.60 0.84
CA PHE A 116 18.03 -5.42 0.65
C PHE A 116 17.22 -4.98 -0.56
N TYR A 117 16.41 -5.89 -1.07
CA TYR A 117 15.34 -5.64 -2.03
C TYR A 117 13.99 -5.77 -1.33
N LEU A 118 13.01 -4.97 -1.75
CA LEU A 118 11.63 -5.13 -1.29
C LEU A 118 10.98 -6.29 -2.04
N CYS A 119 10.07 -7.00 -1.38
CA CYS A 119 9.29 -8.08 -1.98
C CYS A 119 7.86 -8.01 -1.44
N GLY A 120 6.88 -8.25 -2.30
CA GLY A 120 5.47 -8.32 -1.89
C GLY A 120 4.57 -8.71 -3.06
N HIS A 121 3.30 -8.91 -2.78
CA HIS A 121 2.31 -9.24 -3.80
C HIS A 121 1.58 -7.98 -4.26
N ASN A 122 1.69 -7.62 -5.53
CA ASN A 122 1.15 -6.36 -6.07
C ASN A 122 1.81 -5.10 -5.45
N ILE A 123 2.96 -5.28 -4.83
CA ILE A 123 3.66 -4.26 -4.04
C ILE A 123 4.00 -3.01 -4.85
N LYS A 124 4.35 -3.17 -6.13
CA LYS A 124 4.73 -2.05 -7.00
C LYS A 124 3.55 -1.14 -7.34
N THR A 125 2.34 -1.70 -7.40
CA THR A 125 1.14 -0.94 -7.83
C THR A 125 0.26 -0.52 -6.67
N PHE A 126 0.38 -1.15 -5.49
CA PHE A 126 -0.42 -0.84 -4.32
C PHE A 126 0.42 -0.36 -3.13
N ASP A 127 1.17 -1.25 -2.47
CA ASP A 127 1.81 -0.95 -1.18
C ASP A 127 2.80 0.21 -1.24
N LEU A 128 3.74 0.19 -2.18
CA LEU A 128 4.76 1.23 -2.26
C LEU A 128 4.18 2.60 -2.64
N PRO A 129 3.31 2.74 -3.66
CA PRO A 129 2.65 4.00 -3.95
C PRO A 129 1.77 4.48 -2.79
N TYR A 130 1.04 3.58 -2.12
CA TYR A 130 0.20 3.92 -0.99
C TYR A 130 1.03 4.46 0.18
N LEU A 131 2.04 3.70 0.61
CA LEU A 131 3.00 4.11 1.64
C LEU A 131 3.62 5.48 1.33
N GLY A 132 4.13 5.66 0.10
CA GLY A 132 4.74 6.91 -0.32
C GLY A 132 3.81 8.10 -0.19
N LYS A 133 2.56 7.98 -0.68
CA LYS A 133 1.55 9.04 -0.58
C LYS A 133 1.15 9.31 0.88
N ARG A 134 0.95 8.27 1.70
CA ARG A 134 0.65 8.46 3.13
C ARG A 134 1.79 9.10 3.89
N MET A 135 3.05 8.75 3.58
CA MET A 135 4.22 9.44 4.14
C MET A 135 4.22 10.93 3.81
N LEU A 136 3.92 11.30 2.55
CA LEU A 136 3.83 12.70 2.14
C LEU A 136 2.70 13.44 2.86
N ILE A 137 1.51 12.85 2.97
CA ILE A 137 0.36 13.41 3.68
C ILE A 137 0.71 13.66 5.15
N ASN A 138 1.44 12.74 5.78
CA ASN A 138 1.91 12.86 7.18
C ASN A 138 3.23 13.64 7.32
N LYS A 139 3.74 14.28 6.24
CA LYS A 139 5.00 15.07 6.22
C LYS A 139 6.23 14.26 6.64
N ILE A 140 6.23 12.97 6.36
CA ILE A 140 7.33 12.05 6.63
C ILE A 140 8.11 11.84 5.33
N LYS A 141 9.44 12.00 5.39
CA LYS A 141 10.31 11.78 4.23
C LYS A 141 10.41 10.28 3.92
N PRO A 142 10.05 9.82 2.71
CA PRO A 142 10.22 8.43 2.31
C PRO A 142 11.67 7.96 2.34
N SER A 143 11.87 6.66 2.55
CA SER A 143 13.20 6.03 2.48
C SER A 143 13.72 5.99 1.03
N PRO A 144 15.04 6.11 0.80
CA PRO A 144 15.63 5.99 -0.55
C PRO A 144 15.44 4.63 -1.24
N ILE A 145 15.02 3.59 -0.52
CA ILE A 145 14.68 2.29 -1.12
C ILE A 145 13.33 2.32 -1.85
N MET A 146 12.47 3.29 -1.51
CA MET A 146 11.16 3.46 -2.15
C MET A 146 11.30 4.17 -3.49
N PRO A 147 10.38 3.92 -4.43
CA PRO A 147 10.36 4.66 -5.68
C PRO A 147 10.11 6.15 -5.43
N SER A 148 10.76 7.00 -6.23
CA SER A 148 10.54 8.45 -6.27
C SER A 148 9.56 8.81 -7.40
N TYR A 149 9.20 10.09 -7.49
CA TYR A 149 8.24 10.58 -8.49
C TYR A 149 8.68 10.39 -9.95
N ASP A 150 9.96 10.27 -10.19
CA ASP A 150 10.59 10.07 -11.50
C ASP A 150 10.99 8.62 -11.78
N THR A 151 10.80 7.73 -10.81
CA THR A 151 11.12 6.30 -10.96
C THR A 151 10.13 5.64 -11.91
N LYS A 152 10.64 5.05 -12.98
CA LYS A 152 9.80 4.31 -13.93
C LYS A 152 9.44 2.92 -13.36
N PRO A 153 8.30 2.32 -13.76
CA PRO A 153 7.83 1.04 -13.21
C PRO A 153 8.90 -0.08 -13.24
N TRP A 154 9.71 -0.12 -14.29
CA TRP A 154 10.77 -1.13 -14.45
C TRP A 154 12.06 -0.83 -13.67
N GLU A 155 12.20 0.38 -13.12
CA GLU A 155 13.34 0.80 -12.28
C GLU A 155 13.08 0.55 -10.79
N ILE A 156 11.82 0.24 -10.42
CA ILE A 156 11.45 -0.04 -9.03
C ILE A 156 12.19 -1.28 -8.54
N LYS A 157 13.07 -1.11 -7.56
CA LYS A 157 13.86 -2.19 -6.95
C LYS A 157 13.02 -3.02 -5.98
N ALA A 158 11.97 -3.63 -6.50
CA ALA A 158 11.11 -4.54 -5.76
C ALA A 158 10.81 -5.78 -6.58
N LEU A 159 10.73 -6.93 -5.91
CA LEU A 159 10.25 -8.18 -6.46
C LEU A 159 8.75 -8.25 -6.21
N ASP A 160 7.97 -8.19 -7.27
CA ASP A 160 6.50 -8.30 -7.19
C ASP A 160 6.07 -9.71 -7.55
N THR A 161 5.56 -10.45 -6.58
CA THR A 161 5.16 -11.86 -6.78
C THR A 161 3.96 -11.99 -7.71
N LYS A 162 3.14 -10.93 -7.86
CA LYS A 162 2.05 -10.89 -8.85
C LYS A 162 2.61 -10.81 -10.28
N GLU A 163 3.63 -9.99 -10.50
CA GLU A 163 4.31 -9.91 -11.80
C GLU A 163 4.97 -11.25 -12.16
N LEU A 164 5.62 -11.90 -11.18
CA LEU A 164 6.22 -13.22 -11.38
C LEU A 164 5.16 -14.27 -11.76
N TRP A 165 4.03 -14.29 -11.06
CA TRP A 165 2.93 -15.21 -11.33
C TRP A 165 2.29 -14.97 -12.69
N ASN A 166 2.17 -13.73 -13.11
CA ASN A 166 1.53 -13.37 -14.36
C ASN A 166 2.34 -13.76 -15.62
N PHE A 167 3.64 -14.06 -15.51
CA PHE A 167 4.48 -14.42 -16.65
C PHE A 167 4.32 -13.51 -17.88
N GLY A 168 4.22 -12.19 -17.65
CA GLY A 168 4.01 -11.21 -18.72
C GLY A 168 2.56 -11.06 -19.19
N SER A 169 1.59 -11.77 -18.60
CA SER A 169 0.17 -11.56 -18.89
C SER A 169 -0.33 -10.28 -18.22
N TYR A 170 -1.02 -9.43 -19.00
CA TYR A 170 -1.67 -8.23 -18.46
C TYR A 170 -3.07 -8.50 -17.86
N LYS A 171 -3.64 -9.69 -18.10
CA LYS A 171 -4.96 -10.08 -17.62
C LYS A 171 -4.81 -11.31 -16.71
N GLY A 172 -4.88 -11.10 -15.41
CA GLY A 172 -4.89 -12.19 -14.45
C GLY A 172 -5.50 -11.73 -13.12
N LEU A 173 -6.54 -12.40 -12.68
CA LEU A 173 -6.97 -12.36 -11.29
C LEU A 173 -5.97 -13.21 -10.51
N SER A 174 -5.00 -12.58 -9.87
CA SER A 174 -4.03 -13.24 -9.02
C SER A 174 -4.06 -12.61 -7.64
N ALA A 175 -5.05 -13.02 -6.85
CA ALA A 175 -5.02 -12.75 -5.43
C ALA A 175 -4.01 -13.69 -4.76
N LEU A 176 -3.29 -13.21 -3.73
CA LEU A 176 -2.21 -13.96 -3.08
C LEU A 176 -2.67 -15.35 -2.61
N HIS A 177 -3.88 -15.47 -2.07
CA HIS A 177 -4.45 -16.75 -1.60
C HIS A 177 -4.73 -17.78 -2.72
N LEU A 178 -4.64 -17.39 -4.00
CA LEU A 178 -4.73 -18.31 -5.13
C LEU A 178 -3.34 -18.80 -5.61
N VAL A 179 -2.28 -18.20 -5.08
CA VAL A 179 -0.90 -18.45 -5.50
C VAL A 179 -0.13 -19.26 -4.44
N CYS A 180 -0.63 -19.27 -3.19
CA CYS A 180 -0.01 -19.95 -2.05
C CYS A 180 -0.64 -21.31 -1.75
#